data_94f75dff0b5559df1b8ca67499f927ee
#
_entry.id   94f75dff0b5559df1b8ca67499f927ee
#
_cell.length_a   1.000
_cell.length_b   1.000
_cell.length_c   1.000
_cell.angle_alpha   90.00
_cell.angle_beta   90.00
_cell.angle_gamma   90.00
#
_symmetry.space_group_name_H-M   'P 1'
#
loop_
_entity.id
_entity.type
_entity.pdbx_description
1 polymer ?
#
loop_
_entity_poly.entity_id
_entity_poly.type
_entity_poly.pdbx_seq_one_letter_code
_entity_poly.pdbx_strand_id
1 'polypeptide(L)'
;MHNIYIEIKKLIENYETYRSEEITVKNQKIKTLYENIINELRECVASYANVFIHPASGIGNLTKNPIIYFLDRRETKKATEGIYVALVMNSNPKSDGFGDFKLCLTQGASKRREKVDAATVDDELHSEAINIASEFNFFNEFGVNIVSESNKLSTNIAIAEKKYNIKSVFDDDDF
;
A
#
# COMPACT_ATOMS: atom_id res chain seq x y z
N MET A 1 9.52 -9.77 -14.29
CA MET A 1 9.32 -9.65 -12.81
C MET A 1 10.54 -9.14 -12.05
N HIS A 2 11.77 -9.51 -12.44
CA HIS A 2 12.99 -9.05 -11.78
C HIS A 2 13.12 -7.52 -11.66
N ASN A 3 12.64 -6.78 -12.64
CA ASN A 3 12.76 -5.32 -12.70
C ASN A 3 11.93 -4.59 -11.61
N ILE A 4 10.75 -5.07 -11.27
CA ILE A 4 9.87 -4.40 -10.30
C ILE A 4 10.46 -4.39 -8.88
N TYR A 5 11.10 -5.49 -8.46
CA TYR A 5 11.75 -5.56 -7.15
C TYR A 5 12.93 -4.59 -7.05
N ILE A 6 13.70 -4.42 -8.13
CA ILE A 6 14.79 -3.45 -8.19
C ILE A 6 14.24 -2.02 -8.02
N GLU A 7 13.15 -1.68 -8.68
CA GLU A 7 12.55 -0.34 -8.56
C GLU A 7 11.91 -0.12 -7.18
N ILE A 8 11.28 -1.13 -6.59
CA ILE A 8 10.79 -1.07 -5.20
C ILE A 8 11.96 -0.85 -4.24
N LYS A 9 13.07 -1.58 -4.40
CA LYS A 9 14.29 -1.39 -3.60
C LYS A 9 14.81 0.03 -3.69
N LYS A 10 14.96 0.55 -4.91
CA LYS A 10 15.40 1.94 -5.13
C LYS A 10 14.49 2.96 -4.43
N LEU A 11 13.16 2.77 -4.51
CA LEU A 11 12.21 3.65 -3.85
C LEU A 11 12.39 3.59 -2.32
N ILE A 12 12.44 2.40 -1.72
CA ILE A 12 12.58 2.23 -0.28
C ILE A 12 13.89 2.88 0.23
N GLU A 13 15.01 2.62 -0.44
CA GLU A 13 16.34 3.08 -0.01
C GLU A 13 16.51 4.60 -0.15
N ASN A 14 15.85 5.23 -1.11
CA ASN A 14 16.05 6.64 -1.40
C ASN A 14 14.90 7.55 -0.93
N TYR A 15 13.74 7.00 -0.57
CA TYR A 15 12.54 7.79 -0.30
C TYR A 15 12.74 8.82 0.81
N GLU A 16 13.26 8.40 1.96
CA GLU A 16 13.41 9.29 3.11
C GLU A 16 14.45 10.39 2.84
N THR A 17 15.54 10.07 2.15
CA THR A 17 16.54 11.03 1.72
C THR A 17 15.92 12.09 0.80
N TYR A 18 15.24 11.66 -0.27
CA TYR A 18 14.64 12.61 -1.22
C TYR A 18 13.48 13.38 -0.61
N ARG A 19 12.69 12.74 0.27
CA ARG A 19 11.62 13.40 1.01
C ARG A 19 12.15 14.45 1.96
N SER A 20 13.32 14.27 2.57
CA SER A 20 13.97 15.28 3.43
C SER A 20 14.51 16.48 2.64
N GLU A 21 14.91 16.29 1.39
CA GLU A 21 15.31 17.38 0.49
C GLU A 21 14.11 18.23 0.06
N GLU A 22 13.00 17.58 -0.31
CA GLU A 22 11.76 18.23 -0.70
C GLU A 22 10.55 17.39 -0.25
N ILE A 23 9.88 17.84 0.80
CA ILE A 23 8.73 17.14 1.42
C ILE A 23 7.45 17.22 0.58
N THR A 24 7.38 18.11 -0.41
CA THR A 24 6.17 18.33 -1.18
C THR A 24 5.93 17.25 -2.24
N VAL A 25 4.68 17.11 -2.64
CA VAL A 25 4.30 16.21 -3.76
C VAL A 25 4.89 16.62 -5.12
N LYS A 26 5.63 17.74 -5.18
CA LYS A 26 6.32 18.18 -6.38
C LYS A 26 7.70 17.53 -6.56
N ASN A 27 8.21 16.84 -5.54
CA ASN A 27 9.51 16.18 -5.56
C ASN A 27 9.68 15.29 -6.81
N GLN A 28 10.48 15.74 -7.75
CA GLN A 28 10.64 15.07 -9.05
C GLN A 28 11.39 13.74 -8.93
N LYS A 29 12.34 13.64 -8.00
CA LYS A 29 13.11 12.40 -7.77
C LYS A 29 12.17 11.26 -7.33
N ILE A 30 11.27 11.54 -6.37
CA ILE A 30 10.29 10.57 -5.89
C ILE A 30 9.25 10.24 -6.97
N LYS A 31 8.80 11.23 -7.73
CA LYS A 31 7.88 10.97 -8.87
C LYS A 31 8.47 9.99 -9.87
N THR A 32 9.72 10.18 -10.26
CA THR A 32 10.39 9.29 -11.21
C THR A 32 10.47 7.85 -10.67
N LEU A 33 10.79 7.66 -9.38
CA LEU A 33 10.80 6.33 -8.77
C LEU A 33 9.41 5.68 -8.78
N TYR A 34 8.37 6.42 -8.48
CA TYR A 34 6.99 5.93 -8.57
C TYR A 34 6.58 5.57 -10.00
N GLU A 35 6.92 6.42 -10.98
CA GLU A 35 6.61 6.19 -12.38
C GLU A 35 7.23 4.90 -12.90
N ASN A 36 8.49 4.61 -12.54
CA ASN A 36 9.16 3.37 -12.91
C ASN A 36 8.39 2.15 -12.37
N ILE A 37 8.07 2.12 -11.08
CA ILE A 37 7.32 1.01 -10.47
C ILE A 37 5.93 0.89 -11.09
N ILE A 38 5.21 2.01 -11.28
CA ILE A 38 3.86 1.99 -11.84
C ILE A 38 3.84 1.47 -13.26
N ASN A 39 4.85 1.77 -14.08
CA ASN A 39 4.94 1.25 -15.43
C ASN A 39 5.08 -0.28 -15.44
N GLU A 40 5.95 -0.84 -14.61
CA GLU A 40 6.08 -2.30 -14.44
C GLU A 40 4.77 -2.94 -13.93
N LEU A 41 4.14 -2.33 -12.93
CA LEU A 41 2.87 -2.80 -12.36
C LEU A 41 1.71 -2.77 -13.36
N ARG A 42 1.67 -1.79 -14.27
CA ARG A 42 0.64 -1.72 -15.32
C ARG A 42 0.68 -2.92 -16.25
N GLU A 43 1.86 -3.43 -16.56
CA GLU A 43 2.00 -4.65 -17.36
C GLU A 43 1.39 -5.86 -16.62
N CYS A 44 1.63 -5.96 -15.30
CA CYS A 44 1.07 -7.04 -14.48
C CYS A 44 -0.46 -7.02 -14.40
N VAL A 45 -1.08 -5.85 -14.44
CA VAL A 45 -2.55 -5.70 -14.34
C VAL A 45 -3.23 -5.39 -15.67
N ALA A 46 -2.52 -5.50 -16.79
CA ALA A 46 -3.04 -5.12 -18.11
C ALA A 46 -4.33 -5.85 -18.52
N SER A 47 -4.54 -7.08 -18.02
CA SER A 47 -5.77 -7.86 -18.22
C SER A 47 -6.98 -7.34 -17.41
N TYR A 48 -6.76 -6.45 -16.44
CA TYR A 48 -7.79 -5.92 -15.54
C TYR A 48 -8.12 -4.47 -15.90
N ALA A 49 -8.91 -4.26 -16.94
CA ALA A 49 -9.19 -2.94 -17.54
C ALA A 49 -9.76 -1.88 -16.55
N ASN A 50 -10.34 -2.31 -15.43
CA ASN A 50 -10.92 -1.41 -14.44
C ASN A 50 -9.93 -1.03 -13.31
N VAL A 51 -8.75 -1.67 -13.24
CA VAL A 51 -7.76 -1.38 -12.21
C VAL A 51 -6.93 -0.16 -12.58
N PHE A 52 -6.91 0.81 -11.68
CA PHE A 52 -6.14 2.04 -11.80
C PHE A 52 -5.06 2.07 -10.72
N ILE A 53 -3.82 2.32 -11.13
CA ILE A 53 -2.66 2.35 -10.23
C ILE A 53 -2.18 3.79 -10.10
N HIS A 54 -1.98 4.24 -8.85
CA HIS A 54 -1.36 5.53 -8.60
C HIS A 54 -0.64 5.59 -7.24
N PRO A 55 0.39 6.45 -7.10
CA PRO A 55 1.05 6.64 -5.82
C PRO A 55 0.14 7.40 -4.85
N ALA A 56 0.32 7.16 -3.56
CA ALA A 56 -0.25 8.00 -2.53
C ALA A 56 0.46 9.35 -2.55
N SER A 57 -0.17 10.33 -3.14
CA SER A 57 0.22 11.72 -2.93
C SER A 57 -0.59 12.27 -1.76
N GLY A 58 0.07 12.66 -0.67
CA GLY A 58 -0.59 13.41 0.40
C GLY A 58 -1.18 14.74 -0.13
N ILE A 59 -1.98 15.40 0.67
CA ILE A 59 -2.49 16.75 0.35
C ILE A 59 -1.34 17.75 0.56
N GLY A 60 -0.62 18.05 -0.54
CA GLY A 60 0.50 19.01 -0.54
C GLY A 60 1.85 18.41 -0.14
N ASN A 61 1.91 17.53 0.85
CA ASN A 61 3.12 16.87 1.30
C ASN A 61 3.12 15.36 1.00
N LEU A 62 4.30 14.80 0.81
CA LEU A 62 4.50 13.36 0.65
C LEU A 62 4.10 12.61 1.93
N THR A 63 3.59 11.40 1.77
CA THR A 63 3.29 10.48 2.88
C THR A 63 4.57 10.12 3.65
N LYS A 64 4.43 9.65 4.90
CA LYS A 64 5.58 9.22 5.72
C LYS A 64 6.29 8.02 5.10
N ASN A 65 5.51 7.08 4.59
CA ASN A 65 5.99 5.89 3.91
C ASN A 65 5.49 5.89 2.46
N PRO A 66 6.25 5.32 1.50
CA PRO A 66 5.76 5.17 0.13
C PRO A 66 4.59 4.20 0.07
N ILE A 67 3.55 4.57 -0.67
CA ILE A 67 2.36 3.74 -0.87
C ILE A 67 1.93 3.84 -2.34
N ILE A 68 1.54 2.71 -2.92
CA ILE A 68 0.92 2.63 -4.24
C ILE A 68 -0.45 1.98 -4.09
N TYR A 69 -1.48 2.62 -4.64
CA TYR A 69 -2.86 2.14 -4.63
C TYR A 69 -3.23 1.47 -5.93
N PHE A 70 -3.96 0.37 -5.82
CA PHE A 70 -4.64 -0.34 -6.91
C PHE A 70 -6.14 -0.21 -6.68
N LEU A 71 -6.78 0.66 -7.42
CA LEU A 71 -8.21 0.97 -7.27
C LEU A 71 -8.98 0.31 -8.40
N ASP A 72 -9.96 -0.53 -8.09
CA ASP A 72 -10.96 -0.94 -9.06
C ASP A 72 -12.00 0.17 -9.19
N ARG A 73 -12.14 0.75 -10.39
CA ARG A 73 -13.04 1.88 -10.63
C ARG A 73 -14.51 1.54 -10.44
N ARG A 74 -14.87 0.26 -10.38
CA ARG A 74 -16.23 -0.21 -10.06
C ARG A 74 -16.53 -0.09 -8.58
N GLU A 75 -15.50 -0.25 -7.73
CA GLU A 75 -15.58 -0.16 -6.27
C GLU A 75 -15.29 1.24 -5.77
N THR A 76 -14.17 1.80 -6.16
CA THR A 76 -13.76 3.14 -5.69
C THR A 76 -12.86 3.86 -6.69
N LYS A 77 -12.96 5.18 -6.67
CA LYS A 77 -12.06 6.08 -7.43
C LYS A 77 -11.03 6.76 -6.55
N LYS A 78 -11.14 6.61 -5.23
CA LYS A 78 -10.29 7.30 -4.22
C LYS A 78 -9.98 6.36 -3.07
N ALA A 79 -8.75 6.41 -2.58
CA ALA A 79 -8.30 5.64 -1.42
C ALA A 79 -8.89 6.13 -0.06
N THR A 80 -9.78 7.12 -0.08
CA THR A 80 -10.49 7.63 1.11
C THR A 80 -11.77 6.88 1.43
N GLU A 81 -12.21 6.01 0.54
CA GLU A 81 -13.47 5.24 0.62
C GLU A 81 -13.37 3.92 -0.14
N GLY A 82 -14.27 2.98 0.16
CA GLY A 82 -14.35 1.69 -0.52
C GLY A 82 -13.21 0.73 -0.17
N ILE A 83 -13.15 -0.39 -0.89
CA ILE A 83 -12.15 -1.45 -0.71
C ILE A 83 -11.17 -1.39 -1.88
N TYR A 84 -9.89 -1.55 -1.59
CA TYR A 84 -8.83 -1.52 -2.60
C TYR A 84 -7.57 -2.24 -2.10
N VAL A 85 -6.64 -2.49 -3.02
CA VAL A 85 -5.33 -3.04 -2.68
C VAL A 85 -4.31 -1.91 -2.56
N ALA A 86 -3.42 -1.99 -1.58
CA ALA A 86 -2.32 -1.05 -1.39
C ALA A 86 -0.99 -1.80 -1.25
N LEU A 87 0.02 -1.37 -1.97
CA LEU A 87 1.41 -1.72 -1.73
C LEU A 87 2.01 -0.68 -0.80
N VAL A 88 2.33 -1.07 0.41
CA VAL A 88 2.89 -0.20 1.47
C VAL A 88 4.32 -0.59 1.73
N MET A 89 5.23 0.37 1.72
CA MET A 89 6.66 0.13 1.87
C MET A 89 7.21 0.86 3.09
N ASN A 90 8.11 0.24 3.85
CA ASN A 90 8.78 0.86 4.98
C ASN A 90 10.14 1.39 4.55
N SER A 91 10.23 2.69 4.37
CA SER A 91 11.44 3.41 3.98
C SER A 91 12.15 4.11 5.13
N ASN A 92 11.72 3.91 6.38
CA ASN A 92 12.36 4.50 7.54
C ASN A 92 13.62 3.73 7.95
N PRO A 93 14.83 4.25 7.71
CA PRO A 93 16.09 3.54 8.00
C PRO A 93 16.33 3.29 9.51
N LYS A 94 15.56 3.96 10.37
CA LYS A 94 15.63 3.78 11.84
C LYS A 94 14.62 2.76 12.36
N SER A 95 13.82 2.15 11.49
CA SER A 95 12.81 1.14 11.84
C SER A 95 13.40 -0.25 11.72
N ASP A 96 13.10 -1.13 12.67
CA ASP A 96 13.48 -2.55 12.60
C ASP A 96 12.91 -3.26 11.35
N GLY A 97 11.82 -2.75 10.79
CA GLY A 97 11.23 -3.22 9.54
C GLY A 97 11.68 -2.44 8.30
N PHE A 98 12.84 -1.76 8.32
CA PHE A 98 13.36 -1.11 7.13
C PHE A 98 13.56 -2.13 6.00
N GLY A 99 13.01 -1.82 4.83
CA GLY A 99 13.02 -2.71 3.69
C GLY A 99 11.80 -3.64 3.60
N ASP A 100 10.95 -3.66 4.63
CA ASP A 100 9.70 -4.40 4.54
C ASP A 100 8.73 -3.71 3.58
N PHE A 101 8.04 -4.50 2.78
CA PHE A 101 6.89 -4.05 2.02
C PHE A 101 5.77 -5.07 2.10
N LYS A 102 4.54 -4.60 1.97
CA LYS A 102 3.38 -5.44 2.09
C LYS A 102 2.29 -5.07 1.09
N LEU A 103 1.67 -6.09 0.56
CA LEU A 103 0.45 -5.96 -0.21
C LEU A 103 -0.73 -6.13 0.75
N CYS A 104 -1.59 -5.12 0.84
CA CYS A 104 -2.72 -5.09 1.75
C CYS A 104 -4.02 -4.95 0.97
N LEU A 105 -5.01 -5.79 1.30
CA LEU A 105 -6.40 -5.46 1.04
C LEU A 105 -6.85 -4.50 2.15
N THR A 106 -7.40 -3.36 1.81
CA THR A 106 -7.65 -2.29 2.78
C THR A 106 -8.95 -1.54 2.48
N GLN A 107 -9.51 -0.90 3.50
CA GLN A 107 -10.71 -0.05 3.41
C GLN A 107 -10.33 1.41 3.62
N GLY A 108 -10.90 2.31 2.82
CA GLY A 108 -10.79 3.75 3.01
C GLY A 108 -11.73 4.23 4.12
N ALA A 109 -11.17 4.87 5.15
CA ALA A 109 -11.89 5.33 6.32
C ALA A 109 -12.12 6.85 6.37
N SER A 110 -11.32 7.64 5.65
CA SER A 110 -11.28 9.10 5.80
C SER A 110 -12.64 9.75 5.58
N LYS A 111 -13.36 9.34 4.54
CA LYS A 111 -14.66 9.93 4.21
C LYS A 111 -15.76 9.59 5.23
N ARG A 112 -15.69 8.42 5.88
CA ARG A 112 -16.62 8.07 6.95
C ARG A 112 -16.34 8.89 8.22
N ARG A 113 -15.05 9.09 8.56
CA ARG A 113 -14.62 9.89 9.72
C ARG A 113 -14.93 11.38 9.62
N GLU A 114 -15.27 11.90 8.43
CA GLU A 114 -15.79 13.26 8.28
C GLU A 114 -17.22 13.43 8.81
N LYS A 115 -17.96 12.33 8.95
CA LYS A 115 -19.39 12.33 9.30
C LYS A 115 -19.70 11.75 10.68
N VAL A 116 -18.83 10.88 11.18
CA VAL A 116 -19.00 10.12 12.42
C VAL A 116 -17.68 10.18 13.18
N ASP A 117 -17.70 10.06 14.52
CA ASP A 117 -16.48 10.03 15.31
C ASP A 117 -15.56 8.86 14.91
N ALA A 118 -14.26 9.08 15.09
CA ALA A 118 -13.26 8.15 14.57
C ALA A 118 -13.30 6.78 15.26
N ALA A 119 -13.70 6.71 16.53
CA ALA A 119 -13.75 5.44 17.26
C ALA A 119 -14.89 4.56 16.74
N THR A 120 -16.09 5.14 16.59
CA THR A 120 -17.24 4.43 16.01
C THR A 120 -16.95 3.93 14.60
N VAL A 121 -16.34 4.77 13.75
CA VAL A 121 -15.95 4.35 12.38
C VAL A 121 -14.92 3.24 12.41
N ASP A 122 -13.94 3.29 13.30
CA ASP A 122 -12.91 2.27 13.41
C ASP A 122 -13.51 0.91 13.81
N ASP A 123 -14.46 0.89 14.75
CA ASP A 123 -15.16 -0.32 15.20
C ASP A 123 -16.03 -0.92 14.09
N GLU A 124 -16.79 -0.09 13.36
CA GLU A 124 -17.59 -0.51 12.21
C GLU A 124 -16.73 -1.12 11.12
N LEU A 125 -15.67 -0.44 10.71
CA LEU A 125 -14.77 -0.90 9.66
C LEU A 125 -13.99 -2.15 10.07
N HIS A 126 -13.65 -2.30 11.35
CA HIS A 126 -13.04 -3.52 11.86
C HIS A 126 -13.99 -4.71 11.76
N SER A 127 -15.25 -4.53 12.14
CA SER A 127 -16.28 -5.56 12.02
C SER A 127 -16.53 -5.92 10.56
N GLU A 128 -16.61 -4.94 9.66
CA GLU A 128 -16.71 -5.18 8.21
C GLU A 128 -15.48 -5.93 7.69
N ALA A 129 -14.26 -5.59 8.13
CA ALA A 129 -13.03 -6.25 7.72
C ALA A 129 -13.02 -7.73 8.08
N ILE A 130 -13.46 -8.08 9.30
CA ILE A 130 -13.59 -9.47 9.76
C ILE A 130 -14.58 -10.23 8.88
N ASN A 131 -15.75 -9.64 8.60
CA ASN A 131 -16.77 -10.26 7.75
C ASN A 131 -16.24 -10.53 6.33
N ILE A 132 -15.63 -9.52 5.70
CA ILE A 132 -15.02 -9.66 4.38
C ILE A 132 -13.93 -10.74 4.39
N ALA A 133 -13.04 -10.73 5.39
CA ALA A 133 -11.99 -11.73 5.50
C ALA A 133 -12.53 -13.16 5.63
N SER A 134 -13.65 -13.34 6.34
CA SER A 134 -14.28 -14.66 6.53
C SER A 134 -14.87 -15.24 5.23
N GLU A 135 -15.23 -14.38 4.27
CA GLU A 135 -15.76 -14.79 2.96
C GLU A 135 -14.64 -15.26 2.00
N PHE A 136 -13.38 -14.95 2.29
CA PHE A 136 -12.25 -15.23 1.43
C PHE A 136 -11.36 -16.37 1.98
N ASN A 137 -11.84 -17.60 1.94
CA ASN A 137 -11.09 -18.78 2.41
C ASN A 137 -9.73 -19.00 1.70
N PHE A 138 -9.55 -18.46 0.50
CA PHE A 138 -8.32 -18.62 -0.29
C PHE A 138 -7.11 -17.83 0.25
N PHE A 139 -7.31 -16.89 1.17
CA PHE A 139 -6.18 -16.14 1.73
C PHE A 139 -5.13 -17.03 2.40
N ASN A 140 -5.55 -18.10 3.05
CA ASN A 140 -4.64 -19.06 3.68
C ASN A 140 -3.77 -19.81 2.66
N GLU A 141 -4.29 -20.13 1.47
CA GLU A 141 -3.56 -20.83 0.41
C GLU A 141 -2.42 -19.99 -0.17
N PHE A 142 -2.55 -18.66 -0.13
CA PHE A 142 -1.54 -17.72 -0.63
C PHE A 142 -0.62 -17.14 0.46
N GLY A 143 -0.70 -17.68 1.70
CA GLY A 143 0.08 -17.16 2.82
C GLY A 143 -0.25 -15.71 3.17
N VAL A 144 -1.52 -15.32 2.99
CA VAL A 144 -2.04 -14.01 3.34
C VAL A 144 -2.58 -14.06 4.78
N ASN A 145 -2.12 -13.14 5.62
CA ASN A 145 -2.60 -13.03 6.98
C ASN A 145 -3.84 -12.14 7.06
N ILE A 146 -4.89 -12.62 7.71
CA ILE A 146 -6.04 -11.80 8.06
C ILE A 146 -5.63 -10.90 9.23
N VAL A 147 -5.87 -9.61 9.11
CA VAL A 147 -5.52 -8.65 10.15
C VAL A 147 -6.64 -8.60 11.17
N SER A 148 -6.45 -9.30 12.29
CA SER A 148 -7.41 -9.37 13.41
C SER A 148 -7.38 -8.14 14.32
N GLU A 149 -6.34 -7.31 14.23
CA GLU A 149 -6.19 -6.07 14.99
C GLU A 149 -6.01 -4.90 14.03
N SER A 150 -6.56 -3.73 14.39
CA SER A 150 -6.53 -2.51 13.60
C SER A 150 -5.11 -1.98 13.40
N ASN A 151 -4.36 -2.57 12.49
CA ASN A 151 -3.14 -1.95 11.98
C ASN A 151 -3.55 -0.73 11.14
N LYS A 152 -3.66 0.41 11.81
CA LYS A 152 -3.99 1.69 11.19
C LYS A 152 -2.89 2.04 10.18
N LEU A 153 -3.17 1.83 8.91
CA LEU A 153 -2.46 2.52 7.85
C LEU A 153 -2.90 3.99 7.90
N SER A 154 -2.40 4.76 8.84
CA SER A 154 -2.68 6.16 9.14
C SER A 154 -4.16 6.62 9.03
N THR A 155 -4.88 6.27 7.98
CA THR A 155 -6.29 6.65 7.71
C THR A 155 -7.14 5.51 7.16
N ASN A 156 -6.58 4.31 6.99
CA ASN A 156 -7.24 3.18 6.37
C ASN A 156 -7.06 1.93 7.24
N ILE A 157 -7.98 0.97 7.13
CA ILE A 157 -7.94 -0.28 7.89
C ILE A 157 -7.59 -1.41 6.94
N ALA A 158 -6.53 -2.16 7.27
CA ALA A 158 -6.16 -3.35 6.53
C ALA A 158 -7.10 -4.52 6.88
N ILE A 159 -7.60 -5.21 5.86
CA ILE A 159 -8.42 -6.43 5.98
C ILE A 159 -7.51 -7.65 6.00
N ALA A 160 -6.57 -7.70 5.07
CA ALA A 160 -5.62 -8.78 4.92
C ALA A 160 -4.29 -8.24 4.39
N GLU A 161 -3.18 -8.89 4.73
CA GLU A 161 -1.86 -8.47 4.26
C GLU A 161 -0.92 -9.64 3.98
N LYS A 162 -0.05 -9.48 2.99
CA LYS A 162 1.10 -10.34 2.75
C LYS A 162 2.37 -9.51 2.81
N LYS A 163 3.28 -9.91 3.71
CA LYS A 163 4.54 -9.20 3.96
C LYS A 163 5.68 -9.82 3.17
N TYR A 164 6.58 -8.96 2.74
CA TYR A 164 7.84 -9.29 2.08
C TYR A 164 8.94 -8.42 2.68
N ASN A 165 10.18 -8.90 2.63
CA ASN A 165 11.34 -8.09 2.95
C ASN A 165 12.25 -8.00 1.75
N ILE A 166 12.79 -6.83 1.50
CA ILE A 166 13.65 -6.57 0.35
C ILE A 166 14.93 -7.45 0.36
N LYS A 167 15.46 -7.74 1.54
CA LYS A 167 16.66 -8.59 1.69
C LYS A 167 16.35 -10.03 1.31
N SER A 168 15.26 -10.60 1.83
CA SER A 168 14.90 -12.00 1.54
C SER A 168 14.57 -12.26 0.07
N VAL A 169 14.14 -11.23 -0.66
CA VAL A 169 13.84 -11.36 -2.10
C VAL A 169 15.11 -11.41 -2.96
N PHE A 170 16.26 -10.90 -2.44
CA PHE A 170 17.53 -10.87 -3.16
C PHE A 170 18.57 -11.86 -2.64
N ASP A 171 18.34 -12.46 -1.47
CA ASP A 171 19.27 -13.44 -0.86
C ASP A 171 18.99 -14.88 -1.37
N ASP A 172 17.84 -15.12 -2.03
CA ASP A 172 17.61 -16.37 -2.76
C ASP A 172 18.37 -16.32 -4.09
N ASP A 173 19.61 -16.85 -4.08
CA ASP A 173 20.51 -16.99 -5.24
C ASP A 173 19.96 -17.92 -6.37
N ASP A 174 18.67 -18.11 -6.45
CA ASP A 174 17.95 -18.96 -7.41
C ASP A 174 17.22 -18.15 -8.53
N PHE A 175 17.85 -17.03 -9.00
CA PHE A 175 17.35 -16.31 -10.18
C PHE A 175 18.43 -16.06 -11.22
#